data_62bbf8c3a46b06e48fff42e21c96605b
#
_entry.id   62bbf8c3a46b06e48fff42e21c96605b
#
_cell.length_a   1.000
_cell.length_b   1.000
_cell.length_c   1.000
_cell.angle_alpha   90.00
_cell.angle_beta   90.00
_cell.angle_gamma   90.00
#
_symmetry.space_group_name_H-M   'P 1'
#
loop_
_entity.id
_entity.type
_entity.pdbx_description
1 polymer ?
#
loop_
_entity_poly.entity_id
_entity_poly.type
_entity_poly.pdbx_seq_one_letter_code
_entity_poly.pdbx_strand_id
1 'polypeptide(L)'
;ALNSGSRIFNSQRNQIGEIAGEGVSIIDFQNRVSKNEEMIKAMNNVSSLNEEQQTMLRENTWQQMIMEQLMQREYDEIGIDVSGDELYDALLGENMSPALRQLFTNPNTGEIDYAGARDYVKKVISAPNNIPQKAYWLNMEKEVSDSRKMAKYNAIVAKALYITDAQAQEAAANSADKADISYIVKNYSTIEDSTINVSNGEIKEYYNKHQKSFEQPESRKIVYVNFDIEPSGEDFSETEGAVNDLVKEFKESADPLEFVNLSSEKKADRNYFKQDEIANDSMAQFLFNNEKAVFGPYLENNAYKISRVASVKMLPDSVRARHILIAPQNQDYAQAKNIADSLADLLRKGADFEELAKTNSIDQNSAVNGGDLGWFTSRTMVQPFSDSAFFAKKNDIKVVLTQYGAHVLQVTDMAKPVKKIQIATVEKEVSPSAKTTNQIYNDARTFAIEVSNLDNFNKKVE
;
A
#
# COMPACT_ATOMS: atom_id res chain seq x y z
N ALA A 1 36.02 42.46 -2.22
CA ALA A 1 36.14 41.01 -1.89
C ALA A 1 35.16 40.57 -0.81
N LEU A 2 33.86 40.95 -0.91
CA LEU A 2 32.82 40.56 0.06
C LEU A 2 31.49 40.21 -0.64
N ASN A 3 31.55 39.49 -1.77
CA ASN A 3 30.32 39.13 -2.48
C ASN A 3 30.22 37.63 -2.92
N SER A 4 31.13 36.79 -2.43
CA SER A 4 31.11 35.36 -2.74
C SER A 4 30.37 34.52 -1.65
N GLY A 5 30.24 35.05 -0.44
CA GLY A 5 29.60 34.32 0.68
C GLY A 5 28.06 34.27 0.64
N SER A 6 27.43 35.30 0.04
CA SER A 6 25.96 35.37 0.01
C SER A 6 25.29 34.45 -1.02
N ARG A 7 26.02 34.06 -2.09
CA ARG A 7 25.50 33.13 -3.09
C ARG A 7 25.53 31.65 -2.62
N ILE A 8 26.54 31.29 -1.85
CA ILE A 8 26.65 29.92 -1.29
C ILE A 8 25.58 29.67 -0.24
N PHE A 9 25.28 30.65 0.62
CA PHE A 9 24.24 30.53 1.64
C PHE A 9 22.79 30.53 1.08
N ASN A 10 22.56 31.16 -0.08
CA ASN A 10 21.21 31.15 -0.69
C ASN A 10 20.94 29.90 -1.52
N SER A 11 21.93 29.20 -2.06
CA SER A 11 21.74 27.95 -2.80
C SER A 11 21.40 26.78 -1.86
N GLN A 12 21.96 26.76 -0.66
CA GLN A 12 21.66 25.71 0.34
C GLN A 12 20.27 25.84 1.00
N ARG A 13 19.64 27.01 0.95
CA ARG A 13 18.30 27.21 1.57
C ARG A 13 17.15 26.55 0.81
N ASN A 14 17.37 26.21 -0.47
CA ASN A 14 16.32 25.61 -1.32
C ASN A 14 16.61 24.15 -1.70
N GLN A 15 17.58 23.53 -1.04
CA GLN A 15 17.92 22.12 -1.28
C GLN A 15 17.45 21.26 -0.11
N ILE A 16 16.85 20.10 -0.45
CA ILE A 16 16.46 19.10 0.54
C ILE A 16 17.61 18.12 0.85
N GLY A 17 18.56 18.01 -0.06
CA GLY A 17 19.72 17.13 0.05
C GLY A 17 20.62 17.23 -1.16
N GLU A 18 21.60 16.35 -1.24
CA GLU A 18 22.57 16.24 -2.32
C GLU A 18 22.70 14.78 -2.76
N ILE A 19 22.70 14.54 -4.05
CA ILE A 19 22.88 13.21 -4.65
C ILE A 19 24.09 13.28 -5.58
N ALA A 20 25.12 12.48 -5.31
CA ALA A 20 26.36 12.41 -6.10
C ALA A 20 27.04 13.77 -6.36
N GLY A 21 26.98 14.69 -5.40
CA GLY A 21 27.55 16.03 -5.51
C GLY A 21 26.63 17.08 -6.13
N GLU A 22 25.41 16.71 -6.51
CA GLU A 22 24.40 17.62 -7.06
C GLU A 22 23.28 17.88 -6.07
N GLY A 23 22.99 19.19 -5.84
CA GLY A 23 21.94 19.60 -4.91
C GLY A 23 20.54 19.35 -5.46
N VAL A 24 19.69 18.72 -4.67
CA VAL A 24 18.28 18.44 -5.01
C VAL A 24 17.39 19.56 -4.49
N SER A 25 16.62 20.18 -5.39
CA SER A 25 15.67 21.24 -5.04
C SER A 25 14.52 20.71 -4.21
N ILE A 26 14.20 21.39 -3.10
CA ILE A 26 13.02 21.10 -2.30
C ILE A 26 11.73 21.20 -3.12
N ILE A 27 11.66 22.12 -4.07
CA ILE A 27 10.50 22.32 -4.93
C ILE A 27 10.33 21.13 -5.88
N ASP A 28 11.43 20.64 -6.47
CA ASP A 28 11.36 19.48 -7.36
C ASP A 28 10.95 18.22 -6.59
N PHE A 29 11.52 18.01 -5.42
CA PHE A 29 11.11 16.91 -4.54
C PHE A 29 9.63 16.99 -4.17
N GLN A 30 9.14 18.15 -3.74
CA GLN A 30 7.73 18.33 -3.37
C GLN A 30 6.78 18.10 -4.55
N ASN A 31 7.15 18.59 -5.74
CA ASN A 31 6.37 18.35 -6.96
C ASN A 31 6.28 16.86 -7.30
N ARG A 32 7.36 16.11 -7.14
CA ARG A 32 7.36 14.65 -7.36
C ARG A 32 6.53 13.93 -6.33
N VAL A 33 6.65 14.29 -5.05
CA VAL A 33 5.81 13.73 -3.97
C VAL A 33 4.33 13.98 -4.26
N SER A 34 3.95 15.23 -4.60
CA SER A 34 2.55 15.55 -4.91
C SER A 34 2.02 14.78 -6.12
N LYS A 35 2.81 14.65 -7.17
CA LYS A 35 2.45 13.86 -8.35
C LYS A 35 2.24 12.36 -8.02
N ASN A 36 3.15 11.78 -7.24
CA ASN A 36 3.06 10.39 -6.81
C ASN A 36 1.86 10.18 -5.86
N GLU A 37 1.57 11.15 -4.99
CA GLU A 37 0.40 11.13 -4.11
C GLU A 37 -0.91 11.11 -4.91
N GLU A 38 -1.06 12.00 -5.89
CA GLU A 38 -2.23 12.03 -6.77
C GLU A 38 -2.43 10.70 -7.50
N MET A 39 -1.34 10.10 -7.99
CA MET A 39 -1.40 8.81 -8.66
C MET A 39 -1.84 7.69 -7.72
N ILE A 40 -1.30 7.61 -6.50
CA ILE A 40 -1.70 6.60 -5.50
C ILE A 40 -3.16 6.80 -5.08
N LYS A 41 -3.60 8.04 -4.88
CA LYS A 41 -4.99 8.36 -4.57
C LYS A 41 -5.93 7.89 -5.68
N ALA A 42 -5.57 8.15 -6.93
CA ALA A 42 -6.35 7.72 -8.09
C ALA A 42 -6.40 6.19 -8.24
N MET A 43 -5.27 5.49 -8.06
CA MET A 43 -5.19 4.04 -8.17
C MET A 43 -5.99 3.32 -7.07
N ASN A 44 -5.92 3.82 -5.85
CA ASN A 44 -6.58 3.21 -4.68
C ASN A 44 -8.01 3.74 -4.46
N ASN A 45 -8.46 4.70 -5.28
CA ASN A 45 -9.76 5.37 -5.15
C ASN A 45 -9.99 5.95 -3.74
N VAL A 46 -8.95 6.59 -3.18
CA VAL A 46 -8.99 7.28 -1.89
C VAL A 46 -8.83 8.79 -2.05
N SER A 47 -9.42 9.56 -1.15
CA SER A 47 -9.32 11.02 -1.18
C SER A 47 -8.08 11.56 -0.45
N SER A 48 -7.54 10.81 0.50
CA SER A 48 -6.36 11.19 1.28
C SER A 48 -5.52 9.97 1.63
N LEU A 49 -4.23 10.19 1.88
CA LEU A 49 -3.32 9.21 2.45
C LEU A 49 -3.16 9.51 3.95
N ASN A 50 -3.03 8.47 4.76
CA ASN A 50 -2.68 8.64 6.17
C ASN A 50 -1.20 9.01 6.34
N GLU A 51 -0.80 9.38 7.55
CA GLU A 51 0.55 9.88 7.86
C GLU A 51 1.66 8.86 7.54
N GLU A 52 1.44 7.59 7.86
CA GLU A 52 2.37 6.51 7.55
C GLU A 52 2.57 6.35 6.03
N GLN A 53 1.46 6.37 5.28
CA GLN A 53 1.49 6.31 3.82
C GLN A 53 2.18 7.53 3.20
N GLN A 54 1.97 8.73 3.75
CA GLN A 54 2.65 9.95 3.31
C GLN A 54 4.15 9.90 3.58
N THR A 55 4.55 9.40 4.75
CA THR A 55 5.97 9.22 5.11
C THR A 55 6.64 8.23 4.17
N MET A 56 6.03 7.06 3.98
CA MET A 56 6.52 6.03 3.05
C MET A 56 6.61 6.55 1.61
N LEU A 57 5.61 7.31 1.17
CA LEU A 57 5.60 7.94 -0.15
C LEU A 57 6.79 8.91 -0.33
N ARG A 58 7.07 9.75 0.66
CA ARG A 58 8.20 10.69 0.63
C ARG A 58 9.53 9.95 0.57
N GLU A 59 9.69 8.91 1.38
CA GLU A 59 10.90 8.09 1.41
C GLU A 59 11.11 7.36 0.08
N ASN A 60 10.09 6.71 -0.44
CA ASN A 60 10.14 6.06 -1.74
C ASN A 60 10.45 7.04 -2.88
N THR A 61 9.86 8.24 -2.84
CA THR A 61 10.15 9.29 -3.83
C THR A 61 11.62 9.72 -3.76
N TRP A 62 12.18 9.87 -2.56
CA TRP A 62 13.57 10.19 -2.38
C TRP A 62 14.51 9.09 -2.89
N GLN A 63 14.24 7.82 -2.57
CA GLN A 63 15.01 6.68 -3.07
C GLN A 63 14.94 6.56 -4.60
N GLN A 64 13.78 6.82 -5.18
CA GLN A 64 13.62 6.87 -6.63
C GLN A 64 14.47 7.98 -7.26
N MET A 65 14.50 9.18 -6.68
CA MET A 65 15.33 10.29 -7.17
C MET A 65 16.82 9.96 -7.09
N ILE A 66 17.27 9.32 -6.00
CA ILE A 66 18.65 8.84 -5.87
C ILE A 66 18.98 7.88 -7.02
N MET A 67 18.16 6.88 -7.21
CA MET A 67 18.40 5.87 -8.26
C MET A 67 18.39 6.48 -9.65
N GLU A 68 17.41 7.34 -9.96
CA GLU A 68 17.33 8.03 -11.26
C GLU A 68 18.57 8.87 -11.54
N GLN A 69 19.02 9.66 -10.57
CA GLN A 69 20.17 10.57 -10.76
C GLN A 69 21.49 9.81 -10.89
N LEU A 70 21.70 8.77 -10.06
CA LEU A 70 22.88 7.92 -10.17
C LEU A 70 22.91 7.16 -11.49
N MET A 71 21.80 6.53 -11.87
CA MET A 71 21.75 5.76 -13.12
C MET A 71 21.81 6.65 -14.35
N GLN A 72 21.23 7.85 -14.32
CA GLN A 72 21.33 8.79 -15.45
C GLN A 72 22.78 9.19 -15.69
N ARG A 73 23.55 9.43 -14.63
CA ARG A 73 24.97 9.73 -14.73
C ARG A 73 25.76 8.56 -15.37
N GLU A 74 25.50 7.34 -14.92
CA GLU A 74 26.11 6.15 -15.50
C GLU A 74 25.75 6.00 -16.99
N TYR A 75 24.48 6.25 -17.35
CA TYR A 75 24.03 6.19 -18.75
C TYR A 75 24.74 7.23 -19.61
N ASP A 76 24.90 8.45 -19.12
CA ASP A 76 25.57 9.53 -19.84
C ASP A 76 27.08 9.23 -20.02
N GLU A 77 27.76 8.69 -19.00
CA GLU A 77 29.17 8.34 -19.04
C GLU A 77 29.48 7.22 -20.05
N ILE A 78 28.61 6.23 -20.19
CA ILE A 78 28.80 5.09 -21.13
C ILE A 78 28.03 5.23 -22.45
N GLY A 79 27.31 6.34 -22.63
CA GLY A 79 26.59 6.66 -23.86
C GLY A 79 25.33 5.81 -24.09
N ILE A 80 24.64 5.40 -23.01
CA ILE A 80 23.35 4.70 -23.13
C ILE A 80 22.23 5.71 -23.33
N ASP A 81 21.55 5.60 -24.47
CA ASP A 81 20.33 6.35 -24.76
C ASP A 81 19.30 5.46 -25.47
N VAL A 82 18.06 5.94 -25.55
CA VAL A 82 16.94 5.30 -26.24
C VAL A 82 16.51 6.24 -27.36
N SER A 83 16.74 5.82 -28.61
CA SER A 83 16.35 6.60 -29.78
C SER A 83 14.82 6.69 -29.89
N GLY A 84 14.33 7.71 -30.63
CA GLY A 84 12.89 7.85 -30.89
C GLY A 84 12.27 6.64 -31.58
N ASP A 85 12.99 6.02 -32.51
CA ASP A 85 12.52 4.82 -33.22
C ASP A 85 12.46 3.61 -32.27
N GLU A 86 13.46 3.45 -31.41
CA GLU A 86 13.46 2.38 -30.38
C GLU A 86 12.34 2.58 -29.35
N LEU A 87 12.12 3.80 -28.91
CA LEU A 87 11.03 4.12 -28.00
C LEU A 87 9.68 3.87 -28.65
N TYR A 88 9.52 4.29 -29.93
CA TYR A 88 8.30 4.02 -30.68
C TYR A 88 8.03 2.52 -30.81
N ASP A 89 9.05 1.71 -31.12
CA ASP A 89 8.91 0.26 -31.22
C ASP A 89 8.54 -0.37 -29.86
N ALA A 90 9.12 0.10 -28.77
CA ALA A 90 8.80 -0.35 -27.42
C ALA A 90 7.40 0.09 -26.92
N LEU A 91 6.85 1.17 -27.47
CA LEU A 91 5.52 1.68 -27.12
C LEU A 91 4.41 1.11 -28.02
N LEU A 92 4.64 1.06 -29.35
CA LEU A 92 3.60 0.85 -30.35
C LEU A 92 4.00 -0.12 -31.49
N GLY A 93 5.21 -0.68 -31.41
CA GLY A 93 5.77 -1.57 -32.40
C GLY A 93 5.75 -3.05 -31.99
N GLU A 94 6.49 -3.86 -32.75
CA GLU A 94 6.56 -5.32 -32.54
C GLU A 94 7.20 -5.71 -31.21
N ASN A 95 8.15 -4.90 -30.71
CA ASN A 95 8.81 -5.09 -29.43
C ASN A 95 8.13 -4.32 -28.27
N MET A 96 6.81 -4.13 -28.36
CA MET A 96 6.01 -3.47 -27.33
C MET A 96 6.32 -4.00 -25.94
N SER A 97 6.46 -3.10 -24.96
CA SER A 97 6.77 -3.45 -23.57
C SER A 97 5.71 -4.36 -22.94
N PRO A 98 6.08 -5.26 -22.00
CA PRO A 98 5.12 -6.21 -21.41
C PRO A 98 3.88 -5.55 -20.79
N ALA A 99 4.05 -4.39 -20.14
CA ALA A 99 2.95 -3.65 -19.52
C ALA A 99 1.94 -3.14 -20.57
N LEU A 100 2.44 -2.62 -21.70
CA LEU A 100 1.59 -2.16 -22.79
C LEU A 100 0.98 -3.32 -23.58
N ARG A 101 1.70 -4.44 -23.73
CA ARG A 101 1.12 -5.65 -24.32
C ARG A 101 -0.12 -6.08 -23.54
N GLN A 102 -0.04 -6.12 -22.22
CA GLN A 102 -1.18 -6.49 -21.38
C GLN A 102 -2.37 -5.53 -21.57
N LEU A 103 -2.09 -4.23 -21.75
CA LEU A 103 -3.13 -3.21 -21.93
C LEU A 103 -3.83 -3.31 -23.31
N PHE A 104 -3.09 -3.64 -24.36
CA PHE A 104 -3.59 -3.66 -25.74
C PHE A 104 -3.81 -5.05 -26.33
N THR A 105 -3.69 -6.12 -25.54
CA THR A 105 -4.03 -7.46 -25.98
C THR A 105 -5.55 -7.66 -26.01
N ASN A 106 -6.08 -8.08 -27.13
CA ASN A 106 -7.49 -8.43 -27.25
C ASN A 106 -7.79 -9.68 -26.41
N PRO A 107 -8.67 -9.59 -25.41
CA PRO A 107 -8.95 -10.70 -24.49
C PRO A 107 -9.57 -11.92 -25.17
N ASN A 108 -10.21 -11.74 -26.33
CA ASN A 108 -10.89 -12.83 -27.05
C ASN A 108 -9.98 -13.58 -28.02
N THR A 109 -9.01 -12.88 -28.65
CA THR A 109 -8.11 -13.48 -29.66
C THR A 109 -6.70 -13.73 -29.12
N GLY A 110 -6.30 -13.09 -28.03
CA GLY A 110 -4.94 -13.11 -27.52
C GLY A 110 -3.94 -12.30 -28.36
N GLU A 111 -4.41 -11.61 -29.41
CA GLU A 111 -3.58 -10.80 -30.29
C GLU A 111 -3.49 -9.35 -29.79
N ILE A 112 -2.36 -8.70 -30.11
CA ILE A 112 -2.14 -7.29 -29.75
C ILE A 112 -2.83 -6.41 -30.77
N ASP A 113 -3.70 -5.50 -30.31
CA ASP A 113 -4.34 -4.49 -31.16
C ASP A 113 -3.43 -3.27 -31.36
N TYR A 114 -2.46 -3.41 -32.25
CA TYR A 114 -1.54 -2.31 -32.60
C TYR A 114 -2.26 -1.09 -33.23
N ALA A 115 -3.37 -1.30 -33.91
CA ALA A 115 -4.13 -0.21 -34.53
C ALA A 115 -4.85 0.59 -33.45
N GLY A 116 -5.55 -0.11 -32.55
CA GLY A 116 -6.22 0.50 -31.40
C GLY A 116 -5.25 1.22 -30.47
N ALA A 117 -4.06 0.65 -30.25
CA ALA A 117 -3.00 1.29 -29.45
C ALA A 117 -2.56 2.63 -30.06
N ARG A 118 -2.28 2.66 -31.36
CA ARG A 118 -1.91 3.90 -32.07
C ARG A 118 -3.01 4.96 -32.05
N ASP A 119 -4.26 4.54 -32.25
CA ASP A 119 -5.42 5.45 -32.19
C ASP A 119 -5.65 6.00 -30.78
N TYR A 120 -5.49 5.16 -29.77
CA TYR A 120 -5.56 5.59 -28.35
C TYR A 120 -4.51 6.66 -28.07
N VAL A 121 -3.24 6.39 -28.37
CA VAL A 121 -2.14 7.32 -28.12
C VAL A 121 -2.33 8.64 -28.86
N LYS A 122 -2.73 8.58 -30.13
CA LYS A 122 -3.03 9.79 -30.91
C LYS A 122 -4.11 10.66 -30.26
N LYS A 123 -5.17 10.06 -29.74
CA LYS A 123 -6.24 10.77 -29.02
C LYS A 123 -5.73 11.37 -27.71
N VAL A 124 -4.96 10.60 -26.93
CA VAL A 124 -4.45 11.02 -25.63
C VAL A 124 -3.44 12.17 -25.77
N ILE A 125 -2.50 12.09 -26.73
CA ILE A 125 -1.49 13.15 -26.94
C ILE A 125 -2.15 14.44 -27.44
N SER A 126 -3.20 14.33 -28.28
CA SER A 126 -3.93 15.50 -28.80
C SER A 126 -4.84 16.14 -27.75
N ALA A 127 -5.05 15.49 -26.62
CA ALA A 127 -5.90 16.01 -25.54
C ALA A 127 -5.23 17.16 -24.78
N PRO A 128 -6.01 18.05 -24.11
CA PRO A 128 -5.47 19.08 -23.23
C PRO A 128 -4.58 18.53 -22.12
N ASN A 129 -3.60 19.32 -21.65
CA ASN A 129 -2.61 18.85 -20.67
C ASN A 129 -3.15 18.53 -19.28
N ASN A 130 -4.36 18.99 -18.95
CA ASN A 130 -5.03 18.77 -17.68
C ASN A 130 -5.84 17.46 -17.61
N ILE A 131 -5.77 16.60 -18.63
CA ILE A 131 -6.49 15.33 -18.65
C ILE A 131 -5.63 14.24 -18.00
N PRO A 132 -6.14 13.53 -16.98
CA PRO A 132 -5.39 12.49 -16.26
C PRO A 132 -4.80 11.40 -17.17
N GLN A 133 -5.52 11.02 -18.22
CA GLN A 133 -5.07 10.01 -19.19
C GLN A 133 -3.79 10.43 -19.93
N LYS A 134 -3.63 11.72 -20.22
CA LYS A 134 -2.40 12.24 -20.85
C LYS A 134 -1.22 12.18 -19.89
N ALA A 135 -1.41 12.59 -18.64
CA ALA A 135 -0.38 12.49 -17.60
C ALA A 135 0.04 11.03 -17.37
N TYR A 136 -0.92 10.11 -17.33
CA TYR A 136 -0.66 8.67 -17.24
C TYR A 136 0.17 8.16 -18.42
N TRP A 137 -0.19 8.52 -19.67
CA TRP A 137 0.55 8.09 -20.85
C TRP A 137 1.99 8.62 -20.86
N LEU A 138 2.19 9.89 -20.57
CA LEU A 138 3.54 10.49 -20.52
C LEU A 138 4.41 9.84 -19.42
N ASN A 139 3.81 9.42 -18.33
CA ASN A 139 4.52 8.65 -17.30
C ASN A 139 4.91 7.25 -17.78
N MET A 140 3.99 6.56 -18.46
CA MET A 140 4.24 5.25 -19.05
C MET A 140 5.35 5.31 -20.13
N GLU A 141 5.34 6.33 -20.97
CA GLU A 141 6.41 6.59 -21.97
C GLU A 141 7.77 6.74 -21.29
N LYS A 142 7.83 7.52 -20.20
CA LYS A 142 9.06 7.67 -19.40
C LYS A 142 9.50 6.34 -18.79
N GLU A 143 8.60 5.58 -18.18
CA GLU A 143 8.90 4.29 -17.57
C GLU A 143 9.44 3.28 -18.59
N VAL A 144 8.86 3.24 -19.80
CA VAL A 144 9.35 2.38 -20.90
C VAL A 144 10.75 2.79 -21.32
N SER A 145 11.01 4.09 -21.46
CA SER A 145 12.34 4.61 -21.79
C SER A 145 13.37 4.25 -20.71
N ASP A 146 13.07 4.49 -19.44
CA ASP A 146 13.95 4.18 -18.32
C ASP A 146 14.23 2.68 -18.19
N SER A 147 13.21 1.86 -18.38
CA SER A 147 13.35 0.39 -18.42
C SER A 147 14.25 -0.09 -19.55
N ARG A 148 14.17 0.54 -20.73
CA ARG A 148 15.06 0.24 -21.86
C ARG A 148 16.50 0.62 -21.59
N LYS A 149 16.76 1.81 -20.99
CA LYS A 149 18.10 2.21 -20.57
C LYS A 149 18.69 1.22 -19.57
N MET A 150 17.92 0.85 -18.56
CA MET A 150 18.32 -0.15 -17.56
C MET A 150 18.62 -1.52 -18.19
N ALA A 151 17.79 -1.98 -19.13
CA ALA A 151 18.01 -3.24 -19.83
C ALA A 151 19.32 -3.21 -20.64
N LYS A 152 19.64 -2.11 -21.33
CA LYS A 152 20.91 -1.92 -22.03
C LYS A 152 22.11 -1.96 -21.07
N TYR A 153 22.01 -1.24 -19.94
CA TYR A 153 23.04 -1.24 -18.91
C TYR A 153 23.29 -2.64 -18.36
N ASN A 154 22.24 -3.33 -17.94
CA ASN A 154 22.33 -4.70 -17.45
C ASN A 154 22.90 -5.66 -18.48
N ALA A 155 22.57 -5.49 -19.78
CA ALA A 155 23.12 -6.30 -20.85
C ALA A 155 24.64 -6.07 -21.05
N ILE A 156 25.11 -4.83 -20.88
CA ILE A 156 26.53 -4.51 -20.93
C ILE A 156 27.26 -5.14 -19.76
N VAL A 157 26.72 -4.98 -18.52
CA VAL A 157 27.30 -5.56 -17.32
C VAL A 157 27.34 -7.10 -17.40
N ALA A 158 26.23 -7.71 -17.83
CA ALA A 158 26.16 -9.17 -18.00
C ALA A 158 27.15 -9.71 -19.05
N LYS A 159 27.33 -8.98 -20.17
CA LYS A 159 28.29 -9.35 -21.21
C LYS A 159 29.75 -9.10 -20.82
N ALA A 160 29.99 -8.19 -19.88
CA ALA A 160 31.33 -7.97 -19.31
C ALA A 160 31.77 -9.15 -18.41
N LEU A 161 30.84 -9.92 -17.87
CA LEU A 161 31.08 -11.15 -17.10
C LEU A 161 31.21 -12.33 -18.07
N TYR A 162 32.30 -12.34 -18.84
CA TYR A 162 32.57 -13.40 -19.81
C TYR A 162 33.25 -14.59 -19.13
N ILE A 163 32.65 -15.77 -19.31
CA ILE A 163 33.23 -17.05 -18.91
C ILE A 163 33.76 -17.72 -20.16
N THR A 164 35.05 -18.07 -20.16
CA THR A 164 35.66 -18.76 -21.28
C THR A 164 35.18 -20.23 -21.36
N ASP A 165 35.23 -20.80 -22.55
CA ASP A 165 34.90 -22.24 -22.75
C ASP A 165 35.78 -23.14 -21.87
N ALA A 166 37.04 -22.75 -21.65
CA ALA A 166 37.94 -23.48 -20.76
C ALA A 166 37.47 -23.46 -19.31
N GLN A 167 37.07 -22.32 -18.79
CA GLN A 167 36.47 -22.19 -17.46
C GLN A 167 35.17 -22.96 -17.30
N ALA A 168 34.31 -22.94 -18.34
CA ALA A 168 33.07 -23.70 -18.34
C ALA A 168 33.34 -25.22 -18.33
N GLN A 169 34.30 -25.68 -19.10
CA GLN A 169 34.73 -27.10 -19.14
C GLN A 169 35.33 -27.54 -17.81
N GLU A 170 36.19 -26.70 -17.20
CA GLU A 170 36.78 -26.96 -15.88
C GLU A 170 35.69 -27.01 -14.80
N ALA A 171 34.76 -26.08 -14.77
CA ALA A 171 33.64 -26.08 -13.83
C ALA A 171 32.75 -27.32 -14.00
N ALA A 172 32.50 -27.74 -15.25
CA ALA A 172 31.74 -28.96 -15.54
C ALA A 172 32.48 -30.22 -15.07
N ALA A 173 33.79 -30.30 -15.29
CA ALA A 173 34.61 -31.41 -14.84
C ALA A 173 34.61 -31.47 -13.30
N ASN A 174 34.89 -30.34 -12.62
CA ASN A 174 34.92 -30.25 -11.16
C ASN A 174 33.55 -30.59 -10.52
N SER A 175 32.43 -30.27 -11.19
CA SER A 175 31.10 -30.63 -10.70
C SER A 175 30.75 -32.11 -10.86
N ALA A 176 31.45 -32.81 -11.77
CA ALA A 176 31.29 -34.24 -12.01
C ALA A 176 32.14 -35.09 -11.07
N ASP A 177 33.21 -34.50 -10.51
CA ASP A 177 34.08 -35.17 -9.56
C ASP A 177 33.34 -35.45 -8.24
N LYS A 178 33.51 -36.69 -7.76
CA LYS A 178 32.99 -37.14 -6.46
C LYS A 178 34.11 -37.67 -5.64
N ALA A 179 34.12 -37.31 -4.38
CA ALA A 179 35.07 -37.84 -3.39
C ALA A 179 34.31 -38.31 -2.15
N ASP A 180 34.66 -39.47 -1.66
CA ASP A 180 34.24 -39.94 -0.35
C ASP A 180 35.24 -39.42 0.69
N ILE A 181 34.76 -38.64 1.64
CA ILE A 181 35.60 -38.06 2.69
C ILE A 181 35.14 -38.55 4.07
N SER A 182 36.11 -38.83 4.93
CA SER A 182 35.85 -39.01 6.34
C SER A 182 36.48 -37.85 7.09
N TYR A 183 35.74 -37.21 7.99
CA TYR A 183 36.22 -36.06 8.74
C TYR A 183 35.81 -36.12 10.21
N ILE A 184 36.59 -35.47 11.04
CA ILE A 184 36.29 -35.27 12.45
C ILE A 184 36.08 -33.78 12.65
N VAL A 185 34.91 -33.41 13.21
CA VAL A 185 34.60 -32.03 13.56
C VAL A 185 34.92 -31.78 15.01
N LYS A 186 35.77 -30.78 15.29
CA LYS A 186 35.95 -30.21 16.62
C LYS A 186 35.49 -28.76 16.58
N ASN A 187 34.37 -28.48 17.21
CA ASN A 187 33.83 -27.13 17.25
C ASN A 187 34.69 -26.23 18.14
N TYR A 188 34.98 -25.01 17.67
CA TYR A 188 35.70 -24.01 18.48
C TYR A 188 34.96 -23.67 19.78
N SER A 189 33.63 -23.76 19.81
CA SER A 189 32.80 -23.56 21.01
C SER A 189 33.06 -24.54 22.14
N THR A 190 33.82 -25.65 21.89
CA THR A 190 34.23 -26.60 22.91
C THR A 190 35.56 -26.20 23.63
N ILE A 191 36.15 -25.10 23.16
CA ILE A 191 37.38 -24.54 23.75
C ILE A 191 36.96 -23.28 24.51
N GLU A 192 37.17 -23.26 25.81
CA GLU A 192 36.83 -22.10 26.63
C GLU A 192 37.78 -20.94 26.34
N ASP A 193 37.26 -19.75 26.07
CA ASP A 193 38.02 -18.53 25.77
C ASP A 193 39.01 -18.21 26.88
N SER A 194 38.71 -18.56 28.14
CA SER A 194 39.55 -18.41 29.31
C SER A 194 40.86 -19.21 29.24
N THR A 195 40.93 -20.25 28.41
CA THR A 195 42.13 -21.08 28.19
C THR A 195 43.06 -20.55 27.11
N ILE A 196 42.61 -19.54 26.35
CA ILE A 196 43.36 -18.96 25.24
C ILE A 196 43.99 -17.65 25.67
N ASN A 197 45.33 -17.64 25.72
CA ASN A 197 46.09 -16.42 25.98
C ASN A 197 46.63 -15.86 24.68
N VAL A 198 46.10 -14.72 24.25
CA VAL A 198 46.58 -13.99 23.07
C VAL A 198 47.44 -12.82 23.52
N SER A 199 48.70 -12.80 23.09
CA SER A 199 49.61 -11.72 23.40
C SER A 199 49.37 -10.48 22.55
N ASN A 200 49.74 -9.31 23.05
CA ASN A 200 49.68 -8.06 22.28
C ASN A 200 50.48 -8.11 20.98
N GLY A 201 51.54 -8.94 20.94
CA GLY A 201 52.32 -9.17 19.73
C GLY A 201 51.52 -9.87 18.63
N GLU A 202 50.81 -10.93 18.99
CA GLU A 202 49.95 -11.69 18.08
C GLU A 202 48.79 -10.83 17.56
N ILE A 203 48.19 -10.03 18.44
CA ILE A 203 47.14 -9.08 18.04
C ILE A 203 47.65 -8.07 17.02
N LYS A 204 48.86 -7.52 17.26
CA LYS A 204 49.49 -6.56 16.35
C LYS A 204 49.86 -7.20 15.01
N GLU A 205 50.37 -8.44 15.04
CA GLU A 205 50.69 -9.19 13.82
C GLU A 205 49.42 -9.47 12.99
N TYR A 206 48.36 -9.93 13.64
CA TYR A 206 47.06 -10.16 12.98
C TYR A 206 46.51 -8.89 12.37
N TYR A 207 46.51 -7.79 13.13
CA TYR A 207 46.08 -6.47 12.63
C TYR A 207 46.86 -6.04 11.39
N ASN A 208 48.20 -6.15 11.46
CA ASN A 208 49.06 -5.75 10.33
C ASN A 208 48.80 -6.58 9.06
N LYS A 209 48.49 -7.87 9.22
CA LYS A 209 48.16 -8.76 8.09
C LYS A 209 46.79 -8.51 7.51
N HIS A 210 45.85 -7.97 8.32
CA HIS A 210 44.44 -7.81 7.95
C HIS A 210 43.98 -6.38 7.99
N GLN A 211 44.83 -5.37 7.80
CA GLN A 211 44.53 -3.93 7.90
C GLN A 211 43.30 -3.54 7.11
N LYS A 212 43.14 -4.05 5.88
CA LYS A 212 41.95 -3.78 5.03
C LYS A 212 40.64 -4.22 5.67
N SER A 213 40.63 -5.25 6.50
CA SER A 213 39.42 -5.72 7.21
C SER A 213 39.02 -4.82 8.37
N PHE A 214 39.92 -3.95 8.82
CA PHE A 214 39.72 -2.99 9.90
C PHE A 214 39.58 -1.56 9.39
N GLU A 215 39.64 -1.34 8.08
CA GLU A 215 39.36 -0.05 7.49
C GLU A 215 37.89 0.33 7.76
N GLN A 216 37.70 1.47 8.39
CA GLN A 216 36.36 2.00 8.64
C GLN A 216 36.10 3.19 7.70
N PRO A 217 34.93 3.24 7.08
CA PRO A 217 34.54 4.40 6.29
C PRO A 217 34.45 5.64 7.19
N GLU A 218 34.60 6.80 6.58
CA GLU A 218 34.45 8.07 7.29
C GLU A 218 33.08 8.10 7.98
N SER A 219 33.06 8.39 9.27
CA SER A 219 31.84 8.44 10.08
C SER A 219 31.75 9.74 10.85
N ARG A 220 30.52 10.11 11.18
CA ARG A 220 30.22 11.28 12.02
C ARG A 220 29.34 10.80 13.17
N LYS A 221 29.65 11.28 14.38
CA LYS A 221 28.74 11.16 15.50
C LYS A 221 27.90 12.42 15.56
N ILE A 222 26.59 12.26 15.43
CA ILE A 222 25.63 13.37 15.53
C ILE A 222 24.83 13.24 16.81
N VAL A 223 24.45 14.38 17.36
CA VAL A 223 23.43 14.49 18.40
C VAL A 223 22.30 15.37 17.85
N TYR A 224 21.08 15.01 18.17
CA TYR A 224 19.91 15.74 17.70
C TYR A 224 18.82 15.77 18.77
N VAL A 225 17.88 16.70 18.63
CA VAL A 225 16.66 16.78 19.41
C VAL A 225 15.48 16.82 18.44
N ASN A 226 14.42 16.07 18.76
CA ASN A 226 13.17 16.10 18.03
C ASN A 226 12.22 17.12 18.69
N PHE A 227 11.48 17.81 17.85
CA PHE A 227 10.33 18.64 18.25
C PHE A 227 9.11 17.98 17.63
N ASP A 228 8.49 17.07 18.39
CA ASP A 228 7.34 16.33 17.91
C ASP A 228 6.13 17.26 17.77
N ILE A 229 5.45 17.19 16.63
CA ILE A 229 4.26 18.01 16.37
C ILE A 229 3.05 17.21 16.78
N GLU A 230 2.64 17.38 18.05
CA GLU A 230 1.47 16.76 18.64
C GLU A 230 0.32 17.77 18.79
N PRO A 231 -0.94 17.33 18.73
CA PRO A 231 -2.07 18.21 18.96
C PRO A 231 -2.02 18.84 20.35
N SER A 232 -2.27 20.13 20.43
CA SER A 232 -2.38 20.88 21.69
C SER A 232 -3.74 20.67 22.37
N GLY A 233 -3.85 21.03 23.63
CA GLY A 233 -5.14 21.03 24.34
C GLY A 233 -6.21 21.91 23.67
N GLU A 234 -5.81 22.97 22.95
CA GLU A 234 -6.70 23.81 22.16
C GLU A 234 -7.24 23.04 20.94
N ASP A 235 -6.37 22.29 20.24
CA ASP A 235 -6.77 21.45 19.10
C ASP A 235 -7.78 20.36 19.51
N PHE A 236 -7.60 19.75 20.68
CA PHE A 236 -8.59 18.83 21.25
C PHE A 236 -9.93 19.52 21.50
N SER A 237 -9.92 20.72 22.12
CA SER A 237 -11.14 21.46 22.44
C SER A 237 -11.87 21.94 21.18
N GLU A 238 -11.14 22.40 20.18
CA GLU A 238 -11.72 22.83 18.89
C GLU A 238 -12.36 21.65 18.16
N THR A 239 -11.69 20.49 18.13
CA THR A 239 -12.23 19.28 17.48
C THR A 239 -13.46 18.76 18.23
N GLU A 240 -13.43 18.75 19.56
CA GLU A 240 -14.60 18.40 20.38
C GLU A 240 -15.79 19.33 20.10
N GLY A 241 -15.53 20.64 20.05
CA GLY A 241 -16.55 21.64 19.71
C GLY A 241 -17.15 21.39 18.33
N ALA A 242 -16.32 21.19 17.32
CA ALA A 242 -16.77 20.90 15.96
C ALA A 242 -17.62 19.62 15.86
N VAL A 243 -17.27 18.57 16.60
CA VAL A 243 -18.08 17.34 16.66
C VAL A 243 -19.38 17.56 17.41
N ASN A 244 -19.35 18.35 18.49
CA ASN A 244 -20.54 18.67 19.28
C ASN A 244 -21.56 19.48 18.49
N ASP A 245 -21.11 20.39 17.62
CA ASP A 245 -21.99 21.16 16.72
C ASP A 245 -22.75 20.27 15.74
N LEU A 246 -22.18 19.14 15.34
CA LEU A 246 -22.83 18.16 14.47
C LEU A 246 -23.91 17.31 15.15
N VAL A 247 -23.93 17.24 16.50
CA VAL A 247 -24.84 16.34 17.26
C VAL A 247 -26.31 16.56 16.90
N LYS A 248 -26.73 17.82 16.80
CA LYS A 248 -28.13 18.13 16.50
C LYS A 248 -28.54 17.68 15.10
N GLU A 249 -27.76 18.04 14.09
CA GLU A 249 -28.03 17.68 12.69
C GLU A 249 -27.94 16.17 12.50
N PHE A 250 -26.95 15.54 13.12
CA PHE A 250 -26.79 14.09 13.07
C PHE A 250 -27.98 13.36 13.70
N LYS A 251 -28.50 13.86 14.82
CA LYS A 251 -29.67 13.29 15.49
C LYS A 251 -30.92 13.40 14.62
N GLU A 252 -31.10 14.50 13.89
CA GLU A 252 -32.28 14.80 13.07
C GLU A 252 -32.17 14.24 11.64
N SER A 253 -30.98 13.78 11.24
CA SER A 253 -30.74 13.23 9.89
C SER A 253 -31.64 12.04 9.58
N ALA A 254 -32.29 12.09 8.41
CA ALA A 254 -33.13 11.00 7.90
C ALA A 254 -32.30 9.77 7.49
N ASP A 255 -31.10 9.98 6.95
CA ASP A 255 -30.13 8.92 6.61
C ASP A 255 -28.83 9.15 7.37
N PRO A 256 -28.63 8.48 8.52
CA PRO A 256 -27.43 8.64 9.33
C PRO A 256 -26.15 8.15 8.64
N LEU A 257 -26.23 7.15 7.77
CA LEU A 257 -25.04 6.63 7.08
C LEU A 257 -24.56 7.59 5.99
N GLU A 258 -25.47 8.20 5.27
CA GLU A 258 -25.13 9.24 4.29
C GLU A 258 -24.59 10.49 5.00
N PHE A 259 -25.16 10.86 6.14
CA PHE A 259 -24.62 11.95 6.96
C PHE A 259 -23.15 11.69 7.36
N VAL A 260 -22.83 10.46 7.78
CA VAL A 260 -21.46 10.07 8.10
C VAL A 260 -20.55 10.21 6.87
N ASN A 261 -20.99 9.74 5.70
CA ASN A 261 -20.21 9.84 4.47
C ASN A 261 -19.87 11.28 4.05
N LEU A 262 -20.71 12.24 4.45
CA LEU A 262 -20.54 13.67 4.15
C LEU A 262 -19.76 14.44 5.23
N SER A 263 -19.88 14.02 6.49
CA SER A 263 -19.40 14.81 7.64
C SER A 263 -18.24 14.17 8.41
N SER A 264 -17.94 12.90 8.18
CA SER A 264 -16.89 12.14 8.86
C SER A 264 -15.66 11.97 7.97
N GLU A 265 -14.50 11.81 8.58
CA GLU A 265 -13.26 11.45 7.89
C GLU A 265 -13.24 9.98 7.46
N LYS A 266 -13.98 9.13 8.16
CA LYS A 266 -14.18 7.73 7.78
C LYS A 266 -15.56 7.49 7.20
N LYS A 267 -15.63 6.64 6.19
CA LYS A 267 -16.93 6.24 5.59
C LYS A 267 -17.72 5.40 6.59
N ALA A 268 -19.05 5.46 6.45
CA ALA A 268 -19.97 4.72 7.28
C ALA A 268 -19.78 3.20 7.14
N ASP A 269 -19.68 2.50 8.28
CA ASP A 269 -19.74 1.06 8.33
C ASP A 269 -21.19 0.58 8.11
N ARG A 270 -21.39 -0.32 7.17
CA ARG A 270 -22.69 -0.88 6.85
C ARG A 270 -23.00 -2.20 7.55
N ASN A 271 -22.11 -2.67 8.40
CA ASN A 271 -22.29 -3.91 9.14
C ASN A 271 -23.35 -3.80 10.25
N TYR A 272 -23.95 -4.94 10.56
CA TYR A 272 -24.86 -5.09 11.70
C TYR A 272 -24.14 -5.80 12.82
N PHE A 273 -24.23 -5.27 14.04
CA PHE A 273 -23.52 -5.74 15.23
C PHE A 273 -24.51 -6.22 16.31
N LYS A 274 -24.14 -7.29 16.99
CA LYS A 274 -24.69 -7.62 18.30
C LYS A 274 -24.08 -6.70 19.35
N GLN A 275 -24.68 -6.68 20.54
CA GLN A 275 -24.19 -5.85 21.62
C GLN A 275 -22.76 -6.23 22.05
N ASP A 276 -22.46 -7.51 22.14
CA ASP A 276 -21.16 -8.08 22.53
C ASP A 276 -20.08 -7.99 21.43
N GLU A 277 -20.44 -7.57 20.24
CA GLU A 277 -19.50 -7.34 19.11
C GLU A 277 -18.99 -5.90 19.04
N ILE A 278 -19.53 -5.00 19.84
CA ILE A 278 -19.15 -3.58 19.88
C ILE A 278 -18.10 -3.39 20.96
N ALA A 279 -16.89 -2.96 20.57
CA ALA A 279 -15.73 -2.86 21.46
C ALA A 279 -15.93 -1.87 22.64
N ASN A 280 -16.70 -0.80 22.44
CA ASN A 280 -17.03 0.14 23.50
C ASN A 280 -18.32 -0.27 24.22
N ASP A 281 -18.19 -0.92 25.35
CA ASP A 281 -19.31 -1.46 26.15
C ASP A 281 -20.34 -0.39 26.56
N SER A 282 -19.87 0.82 26.89
CA SER A 282 -20.75 1.94 27.29
C SER A 282 -21.60 2.40 26.10
N MET A 283 -20.98 2.53 24.93
CA MET A 283 -21.69 2.84 23.68
C MET A 283 -22.66 1.72 23.30
N ALA A 284 -22.22 0.47 23.39
CA ALA A 284 -23.04 -0.69 23.08
C ALA A 284 -24.31 -0.72 23.95
N GLN A 285 -24.16 -0.61 25.25
CA GLN A 285 -25.28 -0.58 26.20
C GLN A 285 -26.20 0.61 25.95
N PHE A 286 -25.64 1.79 25.68
CA PHE A 286 -26.43 3.00 25.41
C PHE A 286 -27.26 2.86 24.13
N LEU A 287 -26.63 2.45 23.01
CA LEU A 287 -27.29 2.37 21.71
C LEU A 287 -28.35 1.26 21.64
N PHE A 288 -28.13 0.12 22.29
CA PHE A 288 -29.12 -0.97 22.34
C PHE A 288 -30.38 -0.60 23.13
N ASN A 289 -30.27 0.35 24.10
CA ASN A 289 -31.38 0.84 24.91
C ASN A 289 -31.99 2.15 24.38
N ASN A 290 -31.28 2.92 23.54
CA ASN A 290 -31.68 4.25 23.11
C ASN A 290 -31.52 4.43 21.60
N GLU A 291 -32.30 3.73 20.78
CA GLU A 291 -32.17 3.64 19.32
C GLU A 291 -32.21 4.99 18.59
N LYS A 292 -32.83 6.04 19.17
CA LYS A 292 -32.98 7.38 18.57
C LYS A 292 -32.02 8.42 19.13
N ALA A 293 -31.19 8.05 20.09
CA ALA A 293 -30.27 8.98 20.76
C ALA A 293 -28.89 8.95 20.11
N VAL A 294 -28.12 10.01 20.31
CA VAL A 294 -26.71 10.10 19.94
C VAL A 294 -25.86 9.82 21.17
N PHE A 295 -24.89 8.94 21.05
CA PHE A 295 -23.86 8.70 22.06
C PHE A 295 -22.63 9.56 21.77
N GLY A 296 -22.12 10.26 22.76
CA GLY A 296 -20.96 11.13 22.62
C GLY A 296 -21.31 12.63 22.70
N PRO A 297 -20.32 13.54 22.42
CA PRO A 297 -18.96 13.24 21.96
C PRO A 297 -18.13 12.40 22.94
N TYR A 298 -17.30 11.51 22.39
CA TYR A 298 -16.32 10.74 23.17
C TYR A 298 -14.99 10.65 22.41
N LEU A 299 -13.90 10.65 23.16
CA LEU A 299 -12.56 10.55 22.61
C LEU A 299 -12.10 9.09 22.58
N GLU A 300 -11.69 8.62 21.41
CA GLU A 300 -11.14 7.28 21.23
C GLU A 300 -10.13 7.28 20.06
N ASN A 301 -8.93 6.75 20.31
CA ASN A 301 -7.84 6.69 19.33
C ASN A 301 -7.53 8.05 18.70
N ASN A 302 -7.37 9.08 19.53
CA ASN A 302 -7.07 10.45 19.13
C ASN A 302 -8.12 11.08 18.19
N ALA A 303 -9.35 10.61 18.21
CA ALA A 303 -10.46 11.15 17.44
C ALA A 303 -11.70 11.35 18.32
N TYR A 304 -12.38 12.48 18.15
CA TYR A 304 -13.71 12.68 18.74
C TYR A 304 -14.78 12.04 17.85
N LYS A 305 -15.70 11.35 18.52
CA LYS A 305 -16.74 10.56 17.87
C LYS A 305 -18.12 10.83 18.45
N ILE A 306 -19.12 10.76 17.59
CA ILE A 306 -20.52 10.66 17.96
C ILE A 306 -21.15 9.50 17.20
N SER A 307 -21.96 8.71 17.89
CA SER A 307 -22.54 7.49 17.32
C SER A 307 -24.05 7.41 17.57
N ARG A 308 -24.80 6.92 16.59
CA ARG A 308 -26.23 6.60 16.74
C ARG A 308 -26.61 5.35 15.96
N VAL A 309 -27.76 4.79 16.29
CA VAL A 309 -28.31 3.69 15.53
C VAL A 309 -28.87 4.20 14.19
N ALA A 310 -28.40 3.61 13.10
CA ALA A 310 -28.91 3.85 11.75
C ALA A 310 -30.06 2.91 11.41
N SER A 311 -29.98 1.64 11.83
CA SER A 311 -30.99 0.63 11.56
C SER A 311 -30.96 -0.47 12.60
N VAL A 312 -32.12 -1.06 12.88
CA VAL A 312 -32.26 -2.23 13.77
C VAL A 312 -32.91 -3.36 12.99
N LYS A 313 -32.33 -4.55 13.07
CA LYS A 313 -32.88 -5.75 12.43
C LYS A 313 -32.74 -6.99 13.31
N MET A 314 -33.67 -7.91 13.14
CA MET A 314 -33.55 -9.27 13.65
C MET A 314 -32.88 -10.12 12.56
N LEU A 315 -31.60 -10.42 12.73
CA LEU A 315 -30.80 -11.18 11.77
C LEU A 315 -30.24 -12.46 12.43
N PRO A 316 -30.04 -13.54 11.66
CA PRO A 316 -29.42 -14.73 12.23
C PRO A 316 -28.05 -14.41 12.81
N ASP A 317 -27.69 -15.12 13.88
CA ASP A 317 -26.35 -14.95 14.49
C ASP A 317 -25.25 -15.49 13.58
N SER A 318 -25.52 -16.63 12.96
CA SER A 318 -24.68 -17.24 11.94
C SER A 318 -25.54 -17.90 10.86
N VAL A 319 -24.96 -18.10 9.70
CA VAL A 319 -25.58 -18.80 8.58
C VAL A 319 -24.66 -19.92 8.09
N ARG A 320 -25.24 -21.00 7.58
CA ARG A 320 -24.54 -22.00 6.79
C ARG A 320 -24.94 -21.84 5.34
N ALA A 321 -23.95 -21.76 4.48
CA ALA A 321 -24.20 -21.57 3.05
C ALA A 321 -23.25 -22.41 2.21
N ARG A 322 -23.62 -22.59 0.95
CA ARG A 322 -22.75 -23.12 -0.10
C ARG A 322 -22.72 -22.19 -1.29
N HIS A 323 -21.63 -22.20 -2.03
CA HIS A 323 -21.49 -21.34 -3.18
C HIS A 323 -20.80 -22.00 -4.39
N ILE A 324 -20.99 -21.37 -5.55
CA ILE A 324 -20.22 -21.62 -6.78
C ILE A 324 -19.62 -20.29 -7.16
N LEU A 325 -18.29 -20.18 -7.24
CA LEU A 325 -17.60 -18.96 -7.61
C LEU A 325 -17.15 -19.03 -9.06
N ILE A 326 -17.59 -18.06 -9.87
CA ILE A 326 -17.20 -17.89 -11.26
C ILE A 326 -16.27 -16.69 -11.36
N ALA A 327 -15.02 -16.93 -11.78
CA ALA A 327 -14.06 -15.86 -11.99
C ALA A 327 -14.43 -15.00 -13.20
N PRO A 328 -14.22 -13.67 -13.13
CA PRO A 328 -14.29 -12.83 -14.32
C PRO A 328 -13.07 -13.11 -15.20
N GLN A 329 -13.28 -13.67 -16.39
CA GLN A 329 -12.21 -13.79 -17.39
C GLN A 329 -11.94 -12.39 -17.98
N ASN A 330 -10.66 -12.01 -18.05
CA ASN A 330 -10.25 -10.68 -18.54
C ASN A 330 -10.99 -9.50 -17.89
N GLN A 331 -11.33 -9.60 -16.59
CA GLN A 331 -12.11 -8.61 -15.84
C GLN A 331 -13.54 -8.41 -16.35
N ASP A 332 -14.09 -9.33 -17.14
CA ASP A 332 -15.49 -9.30 -17.59
C ASP A 332 -16.43 -9.87 -16.50
N TYR A 333 -16.79 -9.02 -15.56
CA TYR A 333 -17.77 -9.33 -14.51
C TYR A 333 -19.18 -9.56 -15.05
N ALA A 334 -19.52 -8.99 -16.21
CA ALA A 334 -20.83 -9.19 -16.81
C ALA A 334 -20.95 -10.62 -17.35
N GLN A 335 -19.91 -11.15 -17.99
CA GLN A 335 -19.86 -12.52 -18.44
C GLN A 335 -19.92 -13.51 -17.27
N ALA A 336 -19.11 -13.29 -16.23
CA ALA A 336 -19.14 -14.13 -15.01
C ALA A 336 -20.53 -14.13 -14.35
N LYS A 337 -21.18 -12.97 -14.31
CA LYS A 337 -22.55 -12.86 -13.81
C LYS A 337 -23.56 -13.64 -14.67
N ASN A 338 -23.49 -13.56 -15.99
CA ASN A 338 -24.38 -14.30 -16.89
C ASN A 338 -24.24 -15.82 -16.73
N ILE A 339 -23.02 -16.31 -16.53
CA ILE A 339 -22.75 -17.74 -16.22
C ILE A 339 -23.37 -18.10 -14.86
N ALA A 340 -23.13 -17.29 -13.84
CA ALA A 340 -23.68 -17.51 -12.50
C ALA A 340 -25.23 -17.46 -12.50
N ASP A 341 -25.85 -16.53 -13.23
CA ASP A 341 -27.30 -16.49 -13.40
C ASP A 341 -27.86 -17.75 -14.06
N SER A 342 -27.18 -18.26 -15.10
CA SER A 342 -27.54 -19.51 -15.77
C SER A 342 -27.46 -20.72 -14.83
N LEU A 343 -26.41 -20.82 -14.03
CA LEU A 343 -26.26 -21.86 -12.99
C LEU A 343 -27.32 -21.75 -11.90
N ALA A 344 -27.62 -20.53 -11.46
CA ALA A 344 -28.70 -20.29 -10.50
C ALA A 344 -30.06 -20.73 -11.03
N ASP A 345 -30.34 -20.54 -12.32
CA ASP A 345 -31.58 -20.98 -12.96
C ASP A 345 -31.68 -22.50 -13.07
N LEU A 346 -30.55 -23.18 -13.36
CA LEU A 346 -30.49 -24.66 -13.32
C LEU A 346 -30.78 -25.20 -11.92
N LEU A 347 -30.18 -24.59 -10.91
CA LEU A 347 -30.38 -24.97 -9.50
C LEU A 347 -31.84 -24.75 -9.03
N ARG A 348 -32.48 -23.65 -9.45
CA ARG A 348 -33.90 -23.40 -9.18
C ARG A 348 -34.83 -24.40 -9.85
N LYS A 349 -34.38 -25.01 -10.95
CA LYS A 349 -35.08 -26.09 -11.67
C LYS A 349 -34.78 -27.48 -11.10
N GLY A 350 -33.94 -27.58 -10.06
CA GLY A 350 -33.66 -28.81 -9.35
C GLY A 350 -32.38 -29.53 -9.73
N ALA A 351 -31.43 -28.84 -10.43
CA ALA A 351 -30.12 -29.40 -10.69
C ALA A 351 -29.35 -29.64 -9.38
N ASP A 352 -28.41 -30.56 -9.39
CA ASP A 352 -27.57 -30.88 -8.23
C ASP A 352 -26.53 -29.76 -8.01
N PHE A 353 -26.56 -29.18 -6.82
CA PHE A 353 -25.64 -28.08 -6.47
C PHE A 353 -24.21 -28.58 -6.33
N GLU A 354 -24.01 -29.77 -5.76
CA GLU A 354 -22.68 -30.35 -5.52
C GLU A 354 -21.97 -30.65 -6.84
N GLU A 355 -22.69 -31.22 -7.79
CA GLU A 355 -22.16 -31.49 -9.14
C GLU A 355 -21.77 -30.20 -9.88
N LEU A 356 -22.66 -29.20 -9.84
CA LEU A 356 -22.37 -27.91 -10.46
C LEU A 356 -21.23 -27.17 -9.77
N ALA A 357 -21.08 -27.26 -8.45
CA ALA A 357 -19.98 -26.67 -7.72
C ALA A 357 -18.64 -27.32 -8.11
N LYS A 358 -18.57 -28.65 -8.14
CA LYS A 358 -17.36 -29.39 -8.54
C LYS A 358 -16.91 -29.08 -9.96
N THR A 359 -17.87 -28.83 -10.86
CA THR A 359 -17.58 -28.64 -12.29
C THR A 359 -17.25 -27.17 -12.63
N ASN A 360 -17.88 -26.21 -11.97
CA ASN A 360 -17.85 -24.80 -12.40
C ASN A 360 -17.17 -23.86 -11.41
N SER A 361 -17.02 -24.22 -10.14
CA SER A 361 -16.45 -23.31 -9.15
C SER A 361 -14.93 -23.24 -9.25
N ILE A 362 -14.40 -22.01 -9.24
CA ILE A 362 -12.95 -21.80 -9.13
C ILE A 362 -12.45 -21.90 -7.69
N ASP A 363 -13.33 -21.79 -6.69
CA ASP A 363 -12.97 -22.02 -5.29
C ASP A 363 -12.86 -23.53 -5.03
N GLN A 364 -11.70 -24.10 -5.30
CA GLN A 364 -11.44 -25.52 -5.16
C GLN A 364 -11.57 -26.00 -3.72
N ASN A 365 -11.36 -25.13 -2.72
CA ASN A 365 -11.44 -25.52 -1.31
C ASN A 365 -12.87 -25.92 -0.90
N SER A 366 -13.87 -25.20 -1.38
CA SER A 366 -15.27 -25.54 -1.14
C SER A 366 -15.86 -26.45 -2.22
N ALA A 367 -15.44 -26.34 -3.48
CA ALA A 367 -15.96 -27.08 -4.61
C ALA A 367 -15.91 -28.60 -4.40
N VAL A 368 -14.79 -29.13 -3.87
CA VAL A 368 -14.63 -30.58 -3.59
C VAL A 368 -15.67 -31.10 -2.58
N ASN A 369 -16.20 -30.22 -1.72
CA ASN A 369 -17.25 -30.49 -0.73
C ASN A 369 -18.61 -29.94 -1.18
N GLY A 370 -18.86 -29.85 -2.49
CA GLY A 370 -20.14 -29.37 -3.02
C GLY A 370 -20.41 -27.90 -2.79
N GLY A 371 -19.35 -27.09 -2.66
CA GLY A 371 -19.42 -25.67 -2.42
C GLY A 371 -19.71 -25.26 -0.96
N ASP A 372 -19.75 -26.20 0.00
CA ASP A 372 -20.09 -25.91 1.41
C ASP A 372 -19.02 -25.05 2.09
N LEU A 373 -19.47 -23.92 2.63
CA LEU A 373 -18.63 -22.95 3.37
C LEU A 373 -18.71 -23.17 4.90
N GLY A 374 -19.55 -24.12 5.35
CA GLY A 374 -19.83 -24.30 6.77
C GLY A 374 -20.61 -23.13 7.37
N TRP A 375 -20.59 -23.04 8.71
CA TRP A 375 -21.20 -21.93 9.46
C TRP A 375 -20.25 -20.74 9.53
N PHE A 376 -20.78 -19.54 9.29
CA PHE A 376 -20.01 -18.30 9.38
C PHE A 376 -20.85 -17.14 9.93
N THR A 377 -20.17 -16.15 10.51
CA THR A 377 -20.76 -14.90 11.01
C THR A 377 -20.71 -13.80 9.94
N SER A 378 -21.44 -12.71 10.13
CA SER A 378 -21.59 -11.64 9.12
C SER A 378 -20.29 -10.93 8.73
N ARG A 379 -19.20 -11.04 9.52
CA ARG A 379 -17.91 -10.43 9.24
C ARG A 379 -16.84 -11.38 8.70
N THR A 380 -17.20 -12.64 8.51
CA THR A 380 -16.28 -13.66 7.99
C THR A 380 -16.06 -13.57 6.49
N MET A 381 -17.10 -13.13 5.76
CA MET A 381 -17.08 -13.02 4.30
C MET A 381 -17.08 -11.57 3.86
N VAL A 382 -16.70 -11.29 2.60
CA VAL A 382 -16.82 -9.95 2.02
C VAL A 382 -18.26 -9.44 2.05
N GLN A 383 -18.43 -8.14 2.29
CA GLN A 383 -19.72 -7.56 2.63
C GLN A 383 -20.85 -7.88 1.63
N PRO A 384 -20.71 -7.78 0.29
CA PRO A 384 -21.80 -8.11 -0.63
C PRO A 384 -22.27 -9.57 -0.51
N PHE A 385 -21.34 -10.49 -0.23
CA PHE A 385 -21.67 -11.90 -0.04
C PHE A 385 -22.36 -12.11 1.31
N SER A 386 -21.82 -11.53 2.37
CA SER A 386 -22.37 -11.59 3.71
C SER A 386 -23.79 -11.02 3.77
N ASP A 387 -24.00 -9.83 3.24
CA ASP A 387 -25.33 -9.19 3.19
C ASP A 387 -26.34 -10.10 2.46
N SER A 388 -25.93 -10.66 1.33
CA SER A 388 -26.80 -11.55 0.56
C SER A 388 -27.16 -12.83 1.32
N ALA A 389 -26.25 -13.38 2.12
CA ALA A 389 -26.49 -14.57 2.93
C ALA A 389 -27.39 -14.28 4.15
N PHE A 390 -27.09 -13.19 4.89
CA PHE A 390 -27.77 -12.88 6.14
C PHE A 390 -29.17 -12.26 5.94
N PHE A 391 -29.45 -11.67 4.77
CA PHE A 391 -30.77 -11.18 4.40
C PHE A 391 -31.59 -12.17 3.53
N ALA A 392 -31.04 -13.35 3.23
CA ALA A 392 -31.76 -14.40 2.54
C ALA A 392 -32.67 -15.21 3.48
N LYS A 393 -33.51 -16.04 2.91
CA LYS A 393 -34.24 -17.09 3.61
C LYS A 393 -33.50 -18.43 3.41
N LYS A 394 -33.77 -19.38 4.27
CA LYS A 394 -33.26 -20.75 4.10
C LYS A 394 -33.68 -21.31 2.74
N ASN A 395 -32.72 -21.87 2.03
CA ASN A 395 -32.81 -22.41 0.67
C ASN A 395 -32.90 -21.35 -0.46
N ASP A 396 -32.85 -20.05 -0.17
CA ASP A 396 -32.76 -19.04 -1.22
C ASP A 396 -31.48 -19.22 -2.04
N ILE A 397 -31.61 -19.08 -3.36
CA ILE A 397 -30.50 -19.07 -4.31
C ILE A 397 -30.34 -17.66 -4.88
N LYS A 398 -29.19 -17.04 -4.65
CA LYS A 398 -28.89 -15.68 -5.10
C LYS A 398 -27.60 -15.64 -5.90
N VAL A 399 -27.52 -14.69 -6.85
CA VAL A 399 -26.28 -14.37 -7.56
C VAL A 399 -25.72 -13.06 -6.98
N VAL A 400 -24.48 -13.10 -6.55
CA VAL A 400 -23.81 -12.01 -5.84
C VAL A 400 -22.49 -11.68 -6.54
N LEU A 401 -22.27 -10.42 -6.83
CA LEU A 401 -20.99 -9.93 -7.35
C LEU A 401 -20.09 -9.47 -6.20
N THR A 402 -18.83 -9.92 -6.22
CA THR A 402 -17.77 -9.47 -5.32
C THR A 402 -16.51 -9.17 -6.12
N GLN A 403 -15.48 -8.67 -5.47
CA GLN A 403 -14.16 -8.48 -6.09
C GLN A 403 -13.52 -9.80 -6.61
N TYR A 404 -13.98 -10.96 -6.14
CA TYR A 404 -13.49 -12.28 -6.56
C TYR A 404 -14.22 -12.83 -7.78
N GLY A 405 -15.38 -12.28 -8.13
CA GLY A 405 -16.21 -12.75 -9.23
C GLY A 405 -17.70 -12.80 -8.90
N ALA A 406 -18.42 -13.62 -9.67
CA ALA A 406 -19.85 -13.86 -9.47
C ALA A 406 -20.06 -15.16 -8.66
N HIS A 407 -20.79 -15.06 -7.56
CA HIS A 407 -21.11 -16.20 -6.70
C HIS A 407 -22.56 -16.60 -6.91
N VAL A 408 -22.80 -17.90 -7.11
CA VAL A 408 -24.13 -18.49 -6.89
C VAL A 408 -24.16 -18.95 -5.44
N LEU A 409 -24.89 -18.25 -4.60
CA LEU A 409 -25.01 -18.49 -3.16
C LEU A 409 -26.31 -19.23 -2.84
N GLN A 410 -26.24 -20.27 -2.01
CA GLN A 410 -27.43 -20.87 -1.39
C GLN A 410 -27.25 -20.94 0.11
N VAL A 411 -28.20 -20.40 0.86
CA VAL A 411 -28.26 -20.55 2.34
C VAL A 411 -28.87 -21.90 2.69
N THR A 412 -28.10 -22.77 3.32
CA THR A 412 -28.54 -24.12 3.66
C THR A 412 -29.14 -24.21 5.06
N ASP A 413 -28.64 -23.38 6.00
CA ASP A 413 -29.19 -23.29 7.35
C ASP A 413 -28.93 -21.92 8.00
N MET A 414 -29.66 -21.61 9.06
CA MET A 414 -29.61 -20.30 9.74
C MET A 414 -29.81 -20.51 11.25
N ALA A 415 -28.97 -19.81 12.03
CA ALA A 415 -29.16 -19.73 13.48
C ALA A 415 -30.39 -18.89 13.84
N LYS A 416 -30.81 -18.92 15.11
CA LYS A 416 -31.91 -18.10 15.60
C LYS A 416 -31.61 -16.62 15.39
N PRO A 417 -32.58 -15.82 14.89
CA PRO A 417 -32.41 -14.39 14.77
C PRO A 417 -32.20 -13.70 16.13
N VAL A 418 -31.25 -12.78 16.17
CA VAL A 418 -30.96 -11.93 17.33
C VAL A 418 -31.07 -10.46 16.91
N LYS A 419 -31.29 -9.58 17.88
CA LYS A 419 -31.29 -8.13 17.63
C LYS A 419 -29.87 -7.70 17.25
N LYS A 420 -29.75 -7.09 16.08
CA LYS A 420 -28.51 -6.45 15.61
C LYS A 420 -28.80 -5.01 15.21
N ILE A 421 -27.87 -4.13 15.49
CA ILE A 421 -27.97 -2.72 15.13
C ILE A 421 -26.86 -2.37 14.12
N GLN A 422 -27.18 -1.47 13.21
CA GLN A 422 -26.23 -0.81 12.34
C GLN A 422 -25.92 0.56 12.94
N ILE A 423 -24.63 0.88 13.08
CA ILE A 423 -24.17 2.08 13.79
C ILE A 423 -23.62 3.07 12.78
N ALA A 424 -24.13 4.28 12.81
CA ALA A 424 -23.53 5.41 12.13
C ALA A 424 -22.62 6.14 13.13
N THR A 425 -21.35 6.31 12.80
CA THR A 425 -20.37 7.00 13.65
C THR A 425 -19.70 8.11 12.86
N VAL A 426 -19.88 9.35 13.26
CA VAL A 426 -19.09 10.49 12.80
C VAL A 426 -17.79 10.50 13.60
N GLU A 427 -16.67 10.58 12.91
CA GLU A 427 -15.32 10.61 13.50
C GLU A 427 -14.57 11.81 12.94
N LYS A 428 -13.92 12.57 13.82
CA LYS A 428 -13.01 13.66 13.53
C LYS A 428 -11.72 13.44 14.29
N GLU A 429 -10.63 13.25 13.55
CA GLU A 429 -9.29 13.09 14.12
C GLU A 429 -8.78 14.41 14.67
N VAL A 430 -8.15 14.35 15.85
CA VAL A 430 -7.49 15.53 16.44
C VAL A 430 -6.13 15.68 15.79
N SER A 431 -5.98 16.69 14.96
CA SER A 431 -4.74 17.03 14.28
C SER A 431 -4.16 18.35 14.77
N PRO A 432 -2.82 18.51 14.79
CA PRO A 432 -2.20 19.76 15.14
C PRO A 432 -2.67 20.89 14.22
N SER A 433 -3.20 21.96 14.77
CA SER A 433 -3.56 23.15 13.99
C SER A 433 -2.32 23.87 13.45
N ALA A 434 -2.55 24.77 12.48
CA ALA A 434 -1.48 25.64 11.99
C ALA A 434 -0.85 26.48 13.12
N LYS A 435 -1.61 26.85 14.14
CA LYS A 435 -1.13 27.56 15.32
C LYS A 435 -0.16 26.69 16.13
N THR A 436 -0.54 25.46 16.44
CA THR A 436 0.29 24.48 17.16
C THR A 436 1.57 24.17 16.37
N THR A 437 1.45 23.88 15.07
CA THR A 437 2.59 23.63 14.20
C THR A 437 3.56 24.82 14.15
N ASN A 438 3.06 26.04 13.99
CA ASN A 438 3.89 27.24 13.99
C ASN A 438 4.56 27.50 15.34
N GLN A 439 3.89 27.22 16.45
CA GLN A 439 4.47 27.35 17.79
C GLN A 439 5.68 26.41 17.93
N ILE A 440 5.51 25.12 17.66
CA ILE A 440 6.56 24.11 17.75
C ILE A 440 7.74 24.44 16.79
N TYR A 441 7.42 24.90 15.57
CA TYR A 441 8.45 25.36 14.63
C TYR A 441 9.25 26.55 15.18
N ASN A 442 8.58 27.53 15.81
CA ASN A 442 9.25 28.67 16.41
C ASN A 442 10.12 28.26 17.61
N ASP A 443 9.66 27.30 18.41
CA ASP A 443 10.42 26.73 19.54
C ASP A 443 11.67 26.02 19.03
N ALA A 444 11.55 25.18 17.99
CA ALA A 444 12.68 24.52 17.34
C ALA A 444 13.66 25.54 16.74
N ARG A 445 13.16 26.60 16.11
CA ARG A 445 13.98 27.68 15.55
C ARG A 445 14.71 28.47 16.64
N THR A 446 14.02 28.76 17.73
CA THR A 446 14.61 29.46 18.89
C THR A 446 15.73 28.61 19.49
N PHE A 447 15.47 27.31 19.69
CA PHE A 447 16.47 26.35 20.14
C PHE A 447 17.71 26.35 19.22
N ALA A 448 17.50 26.27 17.89
CA ALA A 448 18.59 26.25 16.92
C ALA A 448 19.43 27.56 16.91
N ILE A 449 18.82 28.71 17.19
CA ILE A 449 19.54 30.00 17.29
C ILE A 449 20.38 30.06 18.58
N GLU A 450 19.87 29.52 19.68
CA GLU A 450 20.51 29.57 20.98
C GLU A 450 21.62 28.53 21.17
N VAL A 451 21.60 27.47 20.35
CA VAL A 451 22.59 26.39 20.38
C VAL A 451 23.71 26.67 19.36
N SER A 452 24.84 27.19 19.84
CA SER A 452 25.99 27.53 18.99
C SER A 452 27.08 26.44 18.95
N ASN A 453 27.08 25.50 19.90
CA ASN A 453 28.05 24.43 20.02
C ASN A 453 27.49 23.25 20.83
N LEU A 454 28.23 22.13 20.88
CA LEU A 454 27.83 20.89 21.54
C LEU A 454 27.59 21.06 23.06
N ASP A 455 28.39 21.90 23.73
CA ASP A 455 28.25 22.11 25.18
C ASP A 455 26.93 22.86 25.48
N ASN A 456 26.60 23.85 24.65
CA ASN A 456 25.29 24.56 24.77
C ASN A 456 24.14 23.64 24.41
N PHE A 457 24.32 22.76 23.42
CA PHE A 457 23.31 21.74 23.09
C PHE A 457 23.01 20.85 24.29
N ASN A 458 24.04 20.20 24.86
CA ASN A 458 23.87 19.28 25.97
C ASN A 458 23.21 19.92 27.18
N LYS A 459 23.57 21.20 27.51
CA LYS A 459 22.98 21.95 28.62
C LYS A 459 21.51 22.29 28.41
N LYS A 460 21.04 22.36 27.16
CA LYS A 460 19.64 22.71 26.86
C LYS A 460 18.72 21.52 26.71
N VAL A 461 19.29 20.36 26.44
CA VAL A 461 18.54 19.10 26.30
C VAL A 461 18.38 18.40 27.67
N GLU A 462 19.24 18.69 28.65
CA GLU A 462 19.07 18.32 30.07
C GLU A 462 17.96 19.14 30.74
#